data_9c2106d84785541ef20410753f3dfeaf
#
_entry.id   9c2106d84785541ef20410753f3dfeaf
#
_cell.length_a   1.000
_cell.length_b   1.000
_cell.length_c   1.000
_cell.angle_alpha   90.00
_cell.angle_beta   90.00
_cell.angle_gamma   90.00
#
_symmetry.space_group_name_H-M   'P 1'
#
loop_
_entity.id
_entity.type
_entity.pdbx_description
1 polymer ?
#
loop_
_entity_poly.entity_id
_entity_poly.type
_entity_poly.pdbx_seq_one_letter_code
_entity_poly.pdbx_strand_id
1 'polypeptide(L)'
;VCSKTFTTLETLTNARAARQWCVNAIGDEAAISKHFVAVSTNKEQVVKFGIDAGNMFEFWDWVGGRYSMGSAVGLSIMLAIGADQFRAMLAGFRAMDEHFRTAPAARNLPWLHGLLAIWNTNFLGASTIAVLPYEQYLKRFPAYLQQLIMESNGKCVTVDGTPVDCQTAPIIWGEPGTNGQHSFYQLLHQGTRFVASDFIGFCRTDNPLGDQHDLLMANFFAQTEALAFGKTADEVNAEGIPAALVPHRSFAGNQPSNTLLAERLTPHTLGSLVALSGVALAGALQS
;
A
#
# COMPACT_ATOMS: atom_id res chain seq x y z
N VAL A 1 -23.16 -4.62 4.41
CA VAL A 1 -23.11 -3.66 3.29
C VAL A 1 -22.37 -2.41 3.74
N CYS A 2 -21.29 -2.05 3.05
CA CYS A 2 -20.49 -0.91 3.39
C CYS A 2 -20.54 0.14 2.27
N SER A 3 -21.16 1.28 2.52
CA SER A 3 -21.25 2.40 1.59
C SER A 3 -21.61 3.67 2.35
N LYS A 4 -20.80 4.74 2.24
CA LYS A 4 -20.96 5.97 2.99
C LYS A 4 -22.38 6.56 2.82
N THR A 5 -22.76 6.83 1.60
CA THR A 5 -24.06 7.41 1.26
C THR A 5 -25.16 6.38 1.02
N PHE A 6 -24.80 5.10 1.02
CA PHE A 6 -25.69 3.97 0.65
C PHE A 6 -26.29 4.12 -0.76
N THR A 7 -25.52 4.71 -1.69
CA THR A 7 -25.91 4.97 -3.08
C THR A 7 -24.88 4.47 -4.10
N THR A 8 -23.73 3.92 -3.64
CA THR A 8 -22.67 3.41 -4.51
C THR A 8 -23.21 2.27 -5.37
N LEU A 9 -23.22 2.43 -6.69
CA LEU A 9 -23.89 1.54 -7.64
C LEU A 9 -23.41 0.10 -7.51
N GLU A 10 -22.11 -0.14 -7.56
CA GLU A 10 -21.50 -1.48 -7.50
C GLU A 10 -21.79 -2.16 -6.17
N THR A 11 -21.66 -1.43 -5.07
CA THR A 11 -21.92 -1.95 -3.72
C THR A 11 -23.38 -2.37 -3.58
N LEU A 12 -24.31 -1.52 -4.02
CA LEU A 12 -25.74 -1.83 -3.90
C LEU A 12 -26.20 -2.90 -4.87
N THR A 13 -25.60 -2.99 -6.06
CA THR A 13 -25.89 -4.08 -7.01
C THR A 13 -25.49 -5.42 -6.40
N ASN A 14 -24.30 -5.54 -5.85
CA ASN A 14 -23.84 -6.73 -5.17
C ASN A 14 -24.67 -7.03 -3.89
N ALA A 15 -25.01 -6.00 -3.13
CA ALA A 15 -25.84 -6.15 -1.93
C ALA A 15 -27.25 -6.65 -2.26
N ARG A 16 -27.87 -6.17 -3.36
CA ARG A 16 -29.19 -6.67 -3.83
C ARG A 16 -29.12 -8.12 -4.28
N ALA A 17 -28.06 -8.52 -4.98
CA ALA A 17 -27.85 -9.91 -5.36
C ALA A 17 -27.72 -10.82 -4.12
N ALA A 18 -26.92 -10.41 -3.12
CA ALA A 18 -26.80 -11.12 -1.85
C ALA A 18 -28.13 -11.17 -1.07
N ARG A 19 -28.87 -10.06 -1.07
CA ARG A 19 -30.22 -9.99 -0.46
C ARG A 19 -31.17 -11.00 -1.11
N GLN A 20 -31.25 -11.01 -2.44
CA GLN A 20 -32.12 -11.94 -3.16
C GLN A 20 -31.75 -13.40 -2.90
N TRP A 21 -30.45 -13.69 -2.89
CA TRP A 21 -29.97 -15.04 -2.54
C TRP A 21 -30.38 -15.45 -1.13
N CYS A 22 -30.26 -14.58 -0.14
CA CYS A 22 -30.66 -14.83 1.24
C CYS A 22 -32.15 -15.03 1.37
N VAL A 23 -32.97 -14.18 0.74
CA VAL A 23 -34.43 -14.28 0.75
C VAL A 23 -34.91 -15.60 0.08
N ASN A 24 -34.32 -15.96 -1.05
CA ASN A 24 -34.64 -17.21 -1.74
C ASN A 24 -34.30 -18.46 -0.88
N ALA A 25 -33.20 -18.42 -0.14
CA ALA A 25 -32.77 -19.53 0.70
C ALA A 25 -33.61 -19.69 1.97
N ILE A 26 -34.07 -18.58 2.56
CA ILE A 26 -34.82 -18.59 3.83
C ILE A 26 -36.32 -18.58 3.60
N GLY A 27 -36.79 -18.01 2.48
CA GLY A 27 -38.22 -17.89 2.15
C GLY A 27 -38.92 -16.72 2.87
N ASP A 28 -38.19 -15.82 3.51
CA ASP A 28 -38.76 -14.72 4.28
C ASP A 28 -37.94 -13.41 4.07
N GLU A 29 -38.59 -12.35 3.62
CA GLU A 29 -38.02 -11.01 3.46
C GLU A 29 -37.55 -10.39 4.80
N ALA A 30 -38.24 -10.74 5.91
CA ALA A 30 -37.86 -10.25 7.24
C ALA A 30 -36.48 -10.76 7.71
N ALA A 31 -35.95 -11.81 7.08
CA ALA A 31 -34.62 -12.32 7.35
C ALA A 31 -33.52 -11.25 7.16
N ILE A 32 -33.71 -10.28 6.26
CA ILE A 32 -32.74 -9.24 5.97
C ILE A 32 -32.41 -8.42 7.21
N SER A 33 -33.40 -8.10 8.05
CA SER A 33 -33.18 -7.36 9.29
C SER A 33 -32.28 -8.10 10.30
N LYS A 34 -32.15 -9.42 10.17
CA LYS A 34 -31.36 -10.28 11.09
C LYS A 34 -30.01 -10.71 10.50
N HIS A 35 -29.91 -10.80 9.17
CA HIS A 35 -28.74 -11.36 8.50
C HIS A 35 -27.85 -10.32 7.83
N PHE A 36 -28.30 -9.06 7.75
CA PHE A 36 -27.53 -7.98 7.17
C PHE A 36 -27.18 -6.92 8.21
N VAL A 37 -25.96 -6.41 8.09
CA VAL A 37 -25.49 -5.22 8.79
C VAL A 37 -25.09 -4.15 7.78
N ALA A 38 -25.15 -2.90 8.18
CA ALA A 38 -24.70 -1.78 7.35
C ALA A 38 -23.59 -1.00 8.04
N VAL A 39 -22.62 -0.53 7.24
CA VAL A 39 -21.66 0.49 7.64
C VAL A 39 -21.90 1.70 6.72
N SER A 40 -22.52 2.74 7.25
CA SER A 40 -23.03 3.86 6.45
C SER A 40 -23.28 5.09 7.32
N THR A 41 -23.43 6.25 6.70
CA THR A 41 -23.93 7.49 7.32
C THR A 41 -25.40 7.73 6.99
N ASN A 42 -26.03 6.93 6.12
CA ASN A 42 -27.38 7.14 5.59
C ASN A 42 -28.38 6.11 6.14
N LYS A 43 -28.88 6.41 7.33
CA LYS A 43 -29.85 5.54 8.04
C LYS A 43 -31.14 5.29 7.25
N GLU A 44 -31.66 6.30 6.55
CA GLU A 44 -32.90 6.18 5.78
C GLU A 44 -32.79 5.10 4.69
N GLN A 45 -31.72 5.16 3.90
CA GLN A 45 -31.48 4.19 2.83
C GLN A 45 -31.16 2.79 3.36
N VAL A 46 -30.49 2.68 4.51
CA VAL A 46 -30.23 1.41 5.20
C VAL A 46 -31.53 0.72 5.60
N VAL A 47 -32.43 1.46 6.26
CA VAL A 47 -33.75 0.94 6.65
C VAL A 47 -34.61 0.59 5.43
N LYS A 48 -34.59 1.42 4.39
CA LYS A 48 -35.30 1.15 3.13
C LYS A 48 -34.82 -0.12 2.43
N PHE A 49 -33.54 -0.48 2.59
CA PHE A 49 -33.00 -1.74 2.08
C PHE A 49 -33.53 -2.98 2.84
N GLY A 50 -34.01 -2.81 4.06
CA GLY A 50 -34.54 -3.85 4.95
C GLY A 50 -33.60 -4.22 6.11
N ILE A 51 -32.50 -3.50 6.30
CA ILE A 51 -31.57 -3.70 7.42
C ILE A 51 -32.14 -3.00 8.66
N ASP A 52 -32.10 -3.67 9.81
CA ASP A 52 -32.48 -3.07 11.09
C ASP A 52 -31.53 -1.90 11.41
N ALA A 53 -32.07 -0.79 11.83
CA ALA A 53 -31.30 0.38 12.23
C ALA A 53 -30.33 0.08 13.40
N GLY A 54 -30.64 -0.89 14.26
CA GLY A 54 -29.79 -1.38 15.33
C GLY A 54 -28.55 -2.15 14.81
N ASN A 55 -28.59 -2.62 13.57
CA ASN A 55 -27.49 -3.31 12.87
C ASN A 55 -26.70 -2.36 11.95
N MET A 56 -26.80 -1.06 12.16
CA MET A 56 -26.05 -0.04 11.44
C MET A 56 -24.91 0.47 12.29
N PHE A 57 -23.71 0.48 11.70
CA PHE A 57 -22.51 1.07 12.27
C PHE A 57 -22.21 2.39 11.55
N GLU A 58 -22.31 3.48 12.27
CA GLU A 58 -22.08 4.82 11.75
C GLU A 58 -20.60 5.21 11.81
N PHE A 59 -20.19 6.14 10.98
CA PHE A 59 -18.90 6.81 11.01
C PHE A 59 -19.06 8.26 10.54
N TRP A 60 -18.05 9.08 10.78
CA TRP A 60 -18.12 10.52 10.55
C TRP A 60 -17.97 10.90 9.08
N ASP A 61 -18.54 12.00 8.68
CA ASP A 61 -18.48 12.53 7.32
C ASP A 61 -17.07 12.77 6.78
N TRP A 62 -16.15 13.12 7.66
CA TRP A 62 -14.76 13.37 7.29
C TRP A 62 -13.97 12.08 6.98
N VAL A 63 -14.51 10.91 7.23
CA VAL A 63 -13.85 9.64 6.89
C VAL A 63 -13.94 9.42 5.38
N GLY A 64 -12.79 9.49 4.71
CA GLY A 64 -12.64 9.20 3.29
C GLY A 64 -12.42 7.70 3.04
N GLY A 65 -12.85 7.18 1.87
CA GLY A 65 -12.79 5.75 1.53
C GLY A 65 -11.42 5.11 1.72
N ARG A 66 -10.37 5.71 1.12
CA ARG A 66 -8.99 5.18 1.17
C ARG A 66 -8.31 5.35 2.55
N TYR A 67 -8.90 6.12 3.45
CA TYR A 67 -8.44 6.30 4.84
C TYR A 67 -9.35 5.61 5.86
N SER A 68 -10.34 4.84 5.41
CA SER A 68 -11.44 4.37 6.26
C SER A 68 -11.16 3.08 7.02
N MET A 69 -10.08 2.37 6.72
CA MET A 69 -9.77 1.06 7.31
C MET A 69 -9.72 1.09 8.84
N GLY A 70 -9.27 2.18 9.44
CA GLY A 70 -9.24 2.39 10.89
C GLY A 70 -10.57 2.82 11.53
N SER A 71 -11.64 2.98 10.75
CA SER A 71 -13.00 3.36 11.19
C SER A 71 -13.93 2.15 11.28
N ALA A 72 -15.24 2.39 11.48
CA ALA A 72 -16.27 1.35 11.39
C ALA A 72 -16.26 0.58 10.04
N VAL A 73 -15.73 1.19 8.97
CA VAL A 73 -15.53 0.53 7.67
C VAL A 73 -14.63 -0.70 7.78
N GLY A 74 -13.70 -0.73 8.73
CA GLY A 74 -12.86 -1.89 9.05
C GLY A 74 -13.58 -3.04 9.78
N LEU A 75 -14.90 -3.01 9.96
CA LEU A 75 -15.65 -4.05 10.67
C LEU A 75 -15.36 -5.46 10.12
N SER A 76 -15.28 -5.63 8.81
CA SER A 76 -14.98 -6.93 8.21
C SER A 76 -13.58 -7.44 8.57
N ILE A 77 -12.61 -6.55 8.68
CA ILE A 77 -11.24 -6.87 9.13
C ILE A 77 -11.30 -7.26 10.61
N MET A 78 -11.99 -6.47 11.43
CA MET A 78 -12.15 -6.75 12.87
C MET A 78 -12.77 -8.13 13.11
N LEU A 79 -13.78 -8.50 12.33
CA LEU A 79 -14.42 -9.82 12.42
C LEU A 79 -13.47 -10.96 11.98
N ALA A 80 -12.62 -10.69 10.98
CA ALA A 80 -11.70 -11.70 10.44
C ALA A 80 -10.50 -11.97 11.36
N ILE A 81 -9.91 -10.92 11.97
CA ILE A 81 -8.69 -11.03 12.77
C ILE A 81 -8.91 -10.93 14.28
N GLY A 82 -10.14 -10.61 14.71
CA GLY A 82 -10.49 -10.36 16.11
C GLY A 82 -10.19 -8.94 16.58
N ALA A 83 -10.90 -8.52 17.63
CA ALA A 83 -10.85 -7.15 18.13
C ALA A 83 -9.47 -6.75 18.67
N ASP A 84 -8.75 -7.67 19.27
CA ASP A 84 -7.43 -7.36 19.86
C ASP A 84 -6.38 -7.11 18.77
N GLN A 85 -6.38 -7.90 17.70
CA GLN A 85 -5.49 -7.70 16.55
C GLN A 85 -5.84 -6.41 15.80
N PHE A 86 -7.14 -6.09 15.70
CA PHE A 86 -7.56 -4.82 15.12
C PHE A 86 -7.11 -3.62 15.96
N ARG A 87 -7.22 -3.70 17.30
CA ARG A 87 -6.67 -2.67 18.21
C ARG A 87 -5.16 -2.54 18.09
N ALA A 88 -4.44 -3.66 17.93
CA ALA A 88 -3.00 -3.63 17.69
C ALA A 88 -2.65 -2.90 16.38
N MET A 89 -3.45 -3.09 15.32
CA MET A 89 -3.30 -2.33 14.07
C MET A 89 -3.53 -0.82 14.28
N LEU A 90 -4.58 -0.45 15.01
CA LEU A 90 -4.83 0.97 15.36
C LEU A 90 -3.71 1.56 16.22
N ALA A 91 -3.12 0.77 17.11
CA ALA A 91 -1.95 1.19 17.89
C ALA A 91 -0.73 1.45 16.99
N GLY A 92 -0.56 0.69 15.91
CA GLY A 92 0.45 0.94 14.88
C GLY A 92 0.24 2.26 14.14
N PHE A 93 -1.01 2.59 13.75
CA PHE A 93 -1.35 3.92 13.21
C PHE A 93 -0.92 5.02 14.18
N ARG A 94 -1.37 4.91 15.42
CA ARG A 94 -1.04 5.90 16.45
C ARG A 94 0.46 6.06 16.68
N ALA A 95 1.21 4.97 16.72
CA ALA A 95 2.65 5.01 16.91
C ALA A 95 3.35 5.80 15.79
N MET A 96 2.92 5.62 14.55
CA MET A 96 3.46 6.38 13.41
C MET A 96 3.01 7.84 13.43
N ASP A 97 1.78 8.15 13.82
CA ASP A 97 1.29 9.52 13.98
C ASP A 97 2.08 10.28 15.06
N GLU A 98 2.35 9.62 16.21
CA GLU A 98 3.21 10.18 17.26
C GLU A 98 4.64 10.41 16.76
N HIS A 99 5.21 9.42 16.04
CA HIS A 99 6.52 9.54 15.44
C HIS A 99 6.58 10.74 14.47
N PHE A 100 5.58 10.91 13.61
CA PHE A 100 5.51 12.03 12.68
C PHE A 100 5.50 13.38 13.42
N ARG A 101 4.73 13.50 14.50
CA ARG A 101 4.60 14.75 15.25
C ARG A 101 5.81 15.09 16.11
N THR A 102 6.56 14.10 16.57
CA THR A 102 7.58 14.31 17.63
C THR A 102 9.01 14.05 17.18
N ALA A 103 9.23 13.24 16.14
CA ALA A 103 10.57 12.91 15.68
C ALA A 103 11.26 14.13 15.02
N PRO A 104 12.55 14.36 15.28
CA PRO A 104 13.32 15.35 14.54
C PRO A 104 13.29 15.08 13.03
N ALA A 105 13.29 16.11 12.20
CA ALA A 105 13.16 15.99 10.73
C ALA A 105 14.11 14.94 10.12
N ALA A 106 15.37 14.91 10.53
CA ALA A 106 16.38 13.95 10.04
C ALA A 106 16.14 12.48 10.46
N ARG A 107 15.14 12.21 11.29
CA ARG A 107 14.75 10.87 11.75
C ARG A 107 13.27 10.62 11.58
N ASN A 108 12.53 11.53 11.00
CA ASN A 108 11.10 11.45 10.79
C ASN A 108 10.82 10.63 9.52
N LEU A 109 10.45 9.38 9.68
CA LEU A 109 10.27 8.44 8.56
C LEU A 109 9.26 8.92 7.52
N PRO A 110 8.03 9.35 7.89
CA PRO A 110 7.11 9.91 6.91
C PRO A 110 7.64 11.13 6.17
N TRP A 111 8.30 12.05 6.87
CA TRP A 111 8.91 13.22 6.25
C TRP A 111 9.99 12.86 5.24
N LEU A 112 10.92 11.99 5.64
CA LEU A 112 12.02 11.56 4.78
C LEU A 112 11.49 10.82 3.55
N HIS A 113 10.53 9.91 3.74
CA HIS A 113 9.93 9.15 2.64
C HIS A 113 9.19 10.06 1.65
N GLY A 114 8.41 11.02 2.14
CA GLY A 114 7.70 12.01 1.31
C GLY A 114 8.66 12.91 0.54
N LEU A 115 9.70 13.44 1.20
CA LEU A 115 10.71 14.29 0.56
C LEU A 115 11.50 13.53 -0.50
N LEU A 116 11.85 12.25 -0.25
CA LEU A 116 12.54 11.42 -1.25
C LEU A 116 11.63 11.13 -2.46
N ALA A 117 10.33 10.92 -2.25
CA ALA A 117 9.38 10.77 -3.34
C ALA A 117 9.29 12.05 -4.21
N ILE A 118 9.23 13.24 -3.58
CA ILE A 118 9.25 14.53 -4.27
C ILE A 118 10.57 14.71 -5.02
N TRP A 119 11.69 14.41 -4.37
CA TRP A 119 13.02 14.51 -4.97
C TRP A 119 13.16 13.63 -6.21
N ASN A 120 12.81 12.36 -6.08
CA ASN A 120 12.85 11.41 -7.19
C ASN A 120 11.95 11.84 -8.36
N THR A 121 10.74 12.32 -8.07
CA THR A 121 9.73 12.64 -9.08
C THR A 121 10.02 13.97 -9.77
N ASN A 122 10.31 15.02 -9.01
CA ASN A 122 10.41 16.38 -9.55
C ASN A 122 11.83 16.79 -9.94
N PHE A 123 12.86 16.21 -9.30
CA PHE A 123 14.25 16.59 -9.57
C PHE A 123 15.02 15.54 -10.36
N LEU A 124 14.74 14.25 -10.15
CA LEU A 124 15.40 13.17 -10.88
C LEU A 124 14.55 12.62 -12.04
N GLY A 125 13.30 13.07 -12.17
CA GLY A 125 12.42 12.70 -13.30
C GLY A 125 11.83 11.29 -13.22
N ALA A 126 11.73 10.70 -12.03
CA ALA A 126 11.05 9.42 -11.84
C ALA A 126 9.53 9.58 -12.07
N SER A 127 9.03 9.00 -13.13
CA SER A 127 7.57 8.98 -13.39
C SER A 127 6.84 7.96 -12.53
N THR A 128 7.54 6.99 -11.95
CA THR A 128 6.97 5.87 -11.23
C THR A 128 7.77 5.52 -9.98
N ILE A 129 7.09 4.92 -8.99
CA ILE A 129 7.72 4.28 -7.83
C ILE A 129 7.28 2.82 -7.79
N ALA A 130 8.24 1.90 -7.80
CA ALA A 130 8.00 0.48 -7.63
C ALA A 130 7.99 0.13 -6.15
N VAL A 131 6.90 -0.44 -5.64
CA VAL A 131 6.78 -0.91 -4.25
C VAL A 131 6.94 -2.42 -4.23
N LEU A 132 8.01 -2.89 -3.61
CA LEU A 132 8.53 -4.25 -3.72
C LEU A 132 8.57 -4.95 -2.35
N PRO A 133 7.43 -5.44 -1.84
CA PRO A 133 7.41 -6.15 -0.57
C PRO A 133 8.01 -7.57 -0.71
N TYR A 134 9.02 -7.89 0.10
CA TYR A 134 9.54 -9.24 0.26
C TYR A 134 8.75 -9.99 1.34
N GLU A 135 7.43 -9.96 1.18
CA GLU A 135 6.45 -10.56 2.06
C GLU A 135 5.15 -10.87 1.30
N GLN A 136 4.78 -12.13 1.23
CA GLN A 136 3.62 -12.57 0.45
C GLN A 136 2.29 -11.99 0.95
N TYR A 137 2.14 -11.78 2.25
CA TYR A 137 0.93 -11.18 2.81
C TYR A 137 0.75 -9.70 2.42
N LEU A 138 1.82 -9.03 1.98
CA LEU A 138 1.77 -7.67 1.45
C LEU A 138 1.56 -7.60 -0.07
N LYS A 139 1.25 -8.70 -0.76
CA LYS A 139 1.06 -8.71 -2.23
C LYS A 139 0.05 -7.68 -2.74
N ARG A 140 -0.93 -7.29 -1.94
CA ARG A 140 -1.93 -6.27 -2.28
C ARG A 140 -1.58 -4.86 -1.79
N PHE A 141 -0.47 -4.70 -1.09
CA PHE A 141 -0.06 -3.40 -0.56
C PHE A 141 0.26 -2.39 -1.67
N PRO A 142 0.98 -2.73 -2.76
CA PRO A 142 1.16 -1.80 -3.87
C PRO A 142 -0.19 -1.34 -4.47
N ALA A 143 -1.17 -2.22 -4.65
CA ALA A 143 -2.49 -1.87 -5.16
C ALA A 143 -3.30 -0.98 -4.18
N TYR A 144 -3.13 -1.16 -2.88
CA TYR A 144 -3.69 -0.26 -1.87
C TYR A 144 -3.07 1.14 -1.99
N LEU A 145 -1.76 1.22 -2.15
CA LEU A 145 -1.05 2.50 -2.30
C LEU A 145 -1.41 3.21 -3.60
N GLN A 146 -1.81 2.51 -4.66
CA GLN A 146 -2.33 3.14 -5.88
C GLN A 146 -3.50 4.08 -5.53
N GLN A 147 -4.50 3.55 -4.83
CA GLN A 147 -5.63 4.39 -4.44
C GLN A 147 -5.22 5.46 -3.41
N LEU A 148 -4.45 5.06 -2.40
CA LEU A 148 -4.03 5.99 -1.34
C LEU A 148 -3.27 7.20 -1.89
N ILE A 149 -2.33 6.99 -2.81
CA ILE A 149 -1.42 8.03 -3.30
C ILE A 149 -1.95 8.68 -4.57
N MET A 150 -2.26 7.89 -5.59
CA MET A 150 -2.60 8.43 -6.91
C MET A 150 -3.96 9.13 -6.90
N GLU A 151 -4.96 8.64 -6.16
CA GLU A 151 -6.25 9.31 -6.01
C GLU A 151 -6.13 10.56 -5.10
N SER A 152 -5.28 10.52 -4.06
CA SER A 152 -5.07 11.68 -3.18
C SER A 152 -4.35 12.81 -3.90
N ASN A 153 -3.22 12.51 -4.53
CA ASN A 153 -2.28 13.49 -5.03
C ASN A 153 -2.35 13.72 -6.54
N GLY A 154 -3.03 12.84 -7.30
CA GLY A 154 -3.20 12.97 -8.74
C GLY A 154 -4.13 14.14 -9.12
N LYS A 155 -3.74 15.36 -8.72
CA LYS A 155 -4.48 16.60 -8.93
C LYS A 155 -3.68 17.54 -9.83
N CYS A 156 -4.37 18.29 -10.68
CA CYS A 156 -3.76 19.27 -11.58
C CYS A 156 -3.92 20.72 -11.08
N VAL A 157 -4.56 20.90 -9.92
CA VAL A 157 -4.77 22.21 -9.31
C VAL A 157 -4.47 22.16 -7.82
N THR A 158 -4.07 23.30 -7.27
CA THR A 158 -3.91 23.54 -5.83
C THR A 158 -5.26 23.61 -5.12
N VAL A 159 -5.28 23.76 -3.80
CA VAL A 159 -6.51 23.87 -2.99
C VAL A 159 -7.36 25.09 -3.40
N ASP A 160 -6.73 26.17 -3.83
CA ASP A 160 -7.39 27.39 -4.32
C ASP A 160 -7.73 27.35 -5.83
N GLY A 161 -7.53 26.22 -6.50
CA GLY A 161 -7.87 26.00 -7.91
C GLY A 161 -6.85 26.52 -8.91
N THR A 162 -5.67 26.95 -8.48
CA THR A 162 -4.59 27.36 -9.37
C THR A 162 -3.93 26.14 -10.02
N PRO A 163 -3.69 26.10 -11.36
CA PRO A 163 -2.96 25.03 -11.99
C PRO A 163 -1.57 24.84 -11.38
N VAL A 164 -1.18 23.58 -11.15
CA VAL A 164 0.16 23.24 -10.64
C VAL A 164 1.18 23.17 -11.79
N ASP A 165 2.42 23.50 -11.50
CA ASP A 165 3.57 23.48 -12.43
C ASP A 165 4.58 22.36 -12.12
N CYS A 166 4.22 21.45 -11.21
CA CYS A 166 5.07 20.34 -10.78
C CYS A 166 4.35 19.00 -10.91
N GLN A 167 5.10 17.91 -10.75
CA GLN A 167 4.53 16.55 -10.70
C GLN A 167 3.94 16.29 -9.31
N THR A 168 2.63 16.04 -9.25
CA THR A 168 1.89 15.90 -7.98
C THR A 168 1.86 14.47 -7.45
N ALA A 169 2.00 13.45 -8.30
CA ALA A 169 2.03 12.06 -7.89
C ALA A 169 2.81 11.19 -8.88
N PRO A 170 3.67 10.29 -8.40
CA PRO A 170 4.22 9.22 -9.22
C PRO A 170 3.16 8.14 -9.47
N ILE A 171 3.34 7.37 -10.54
CA ILE A 171 2.58 6.13 -10.76
C ILE A 171 3.11 5.07 -9.79
N ILE A 172 2.24 4.54 -8.94
CA ILE A 172 2.57 3.47 -7.98
C ILE A 172 2.25 2.12 -8.60
N TRP A 173 3.20 1.19 -8.53
CA TRP A 173 3.05 -0.19 -8.98
C TRP A 173 4.01 -1.10 -8.22
N GLY A 174 3.89 -2.41 -8.36
CA GLY A 174 4.81 -3.35 -7.76
C GLY A 174 4.20 -4.73 -7.53
N GLU A 175 5.06 -5.65 -7.18
CA GLU A 175 4.76 -7.05 -6.88
C GLU A 175 5.68 -7.55 -5.76
N PRO A 176 5.35 -8.68 -5.10
CA PRO A 176 6.26 -9.31 -4.16
C PRO A 176 7.63 -9.60 -4.77
N GLY A 177 8.67 -9.41 -3.95
CA GLY A 177 10.07 -9.34 -4.33
C GLY A 177 10.57 -10.41 -5.28
N THR A 178 10.62 -11.71 -4.89
CA THR A 178 11.16 -12.77 -5.75
C THR A 178 10.34 -12.98 -7.03
N ASN A 179 9.02 -12.84 -6.98
CA ASN A 179 8.18 -12.92 -8.19
C ASN A 179 8.48 -11.78 -9.15
N GLY A 180 8.63 -10.55 -8.65
CA GLY A 180 9.00 -9.37 -9.42
C GLY A 180 10.34 -9.52 -10.13
N GLN A 181 11.33 -10.21 -9.51
CA GLN A 181 12.64 -10.48 -10.12
C GLN A 181 12.53 -11.23 -11.45
N HIS A 182 11.55 -12.12 -11.57
CA HIS A 182 11.30 -12.89 -12.80
C HIS A 182 10.33 -12.22 -13.78
N SER A 183 9.90 -10.99 -13.47
CA SER A 183 8.92 -10.26 -14.29
C SER A 183 9.48 -8.98 -14.88
N PHE A 184 9.94 -8.03 -14.04
CA PHE A 184 10.29 -6.69 -14.51
C PHE A 184 11.61 -6.13 -13.95
N TYR A 185 12.35 -6.84 -13.13
CA TYR A 185 13.61 -6.34 -12.54
C TYR A 185 14.68 -6.10 -13.61
N GLN A 186 14.60 -6.76 -14.76
CA GLN A 186 15.45 -6.45 -15.90
C GLN A 186 15.39 -4.95 -16.28
N LEU A 187 14.17 -4.35 -16.24
CA LEU A 187 14.00 -2.93 -16.49
C LEU A 187 14.66 -2.08 -15.38
N LEU A 188 14.56 -2.50 -14.12
CA LEU A 188 15.10 -1.75 -12.99
C LEU A 188 16.63 -1.67 -13.06
N HIS A 189 17.31 -2.75 -13.47
CA HIS A 189 18.77 -2.83 -13.50
C HIS A 189 19.39 -2.31 -14.80
N GLN A 190 18.81 -2.65 -15.95
CA GLN A 190 19.39 -2.38 -17.28
C GLN A 190 18.47 -1.59 -18.21
N GLY A 191 17.30 -1.18 -17.74
CA GLY A 191 16.38 -0.39 -18.56
C GLY A 191 16.87 1.05 -18.74
N THR A 192 16.27 1.73 -19.72
CA THR A 192 16.56 3.14 -20.04
C THR A 192 15.69 4.12 -19.28
N ARG A 193 14.80 3.64 -18.43
CA ARG A 193 13.90 4.44 -17.58
C ARG A 193 14.37 4.41 -16.14
N PHE A 194 14.47 5.59 -15.54
CA PHE A 194 14.69 5.70 -14.10
C PHE A 194 13.40 5.33 -13.34
N VAL A 195 13.51 4.38 -12.42
CA VAL A 195 12.42 3.92 -11.54
C VAL A 195 12.91 3.97 -10.10
N ALA A 196 12.38 4.86 -9.29
CA ALA A 196 12.59 4.82 -7.85
C ALA A 196 11.90 3.59 -7.25
N SER A 197 12.51 2.95 -6.25
CA SER A 197 12.01 1.69 -5.70
C SER A 197 11.96 1.70 -4.18
N ASP A 198 10.86 1.20 -3.61
CA ASP A 198 10.67 0.99 -2.18
C ASP A 198 10.66 -0.50 -1.87
N PHE A 199 11.71 -0.99 -1.24
CA PHE A 199 11.85 -2.36 -0.79
C PHE A 199 11.34 -2.49 0.64
N ILE A 200 10.44 -3.45 0.90
CA ILE A 200 9.86 -3.70 2.22
C ILE A 200 10.20 -5.11 2.64
N GLY A 201 10.91 -5.27 3.76
CA GLY A 201 11.34 -6.57 4.29
C GLY A 201 11.13 -6.69 5.80
N PHE A 202 11.23 -7.92 6.29
CA PHE A 202 11.07 -8.25 7.71
C PHE A 202 12.20 -9.16 8.18
N CYS A 203 12.71 -8.91 9.39
CA CYS A 203 13.76 -9.74 9.97
C CYS A 203 13.30 -11.17 10.30
N ARG A 204 11.99 -11.34 10.52
CA ARG A 204 11.37 -12.62 10.86
C ARG A 204 10.11 -12.87 10.08
N THR A 205 9.90 -14.14 9.72
CA THR A 205 8.67 -14.61 9.06
C THR A 205 7.68 -15.22 10.07
N ASP A 206 6.39 -15.17 9.72
CA ASP A 206 5.33 -15.90 10.44
C ASP A 206 5.21 -17.37 9.99
N ASN A 207 5.86 -17.74 8.89
CA ASN A 207 5.82 -19.07 8.32
C ASN A 207 7.27 -19.62 8.17
N PRO A 208 7.95 -19.98 9.27
CA PRO A 208 9.30 -20.51 9.20
C PRO A 208 9.30 -21.89 8.54
N LEU A 209 10.00 -22.01 7.42
CA LEU A 209 10.14 -23.26 6.68
C LEU A 209 11.58 -23.39 6.17
N GLY A 210 12.39 -24.16 6.88
CA GLY A 210 13.82 -24.32 6.59
C GLY A 210 14.53 -22.96 6.49
N ASP A 211 15.32 -22.78 5.45
CA ASP A 211 16.09 -21.56 5.15
C ASP A 211 15.40 -20.59 4.18
N GLN A 212 14.13 -20.83 3.87
CA GLN A 212 13.42 -20.02 2.85
C GLN A 212 13.39 -18.53 3.17
N HIS A 213 13.25 -18.17 4.45
CA HIS A 213 13.25 -16.75 4.84
C HIS A 213 14.65 -16.12 4.67
N ASP A 214 15.70 -16.82 5.03
CA ASP A 214 17.06 -16.33 4.87
C ASP A 214 17.42 -16.15 3.40
N LEU A 215 17.01 -17.08 2.53
CA LEU A 215 17.15 -16.95 1.08
C LEU A 215 16.34 -15.77 0.52
N LEU A 216 15.13 -15.54 1.02
CA LEU A 216 14.31 -14.38 0.64
C LEU A 216 15.00 -13.07 1.02
N MET A 217 15.53 -12.97 2.25
CA MET A 217 16.21 -11.77 2.74
C MET A 217 17.58 -11.58 2.08
N ALA A 218 18.30 -12.64 1.74
CA ALA A 218 19.51 -12.55 0.94
C ALA A 218 19.22 -11.90 -0.44
N ASN A 219 18.13 -12.32 -1.11
CA ASN A 219 17.68 -11.70 -2.35
C ASN A 219 17.26 -10.22 -2.16
N PHE A 220 16.55 -9.91 -1.07
CA PHE A 220 16.16 -8.56 -0.72
C PHE A 220 17.38 -7.62 -0.65
N PHE A 221 18.41 -7.98 0.07
CA PHE A 221 19.64 -7.18 0.19
C PHE A 221 20.45 -7.15 -1.11
N ALA A 222 20.58 -8.30 -1.79
CA ALA A 222 21.32 -8.37 -3.05
C ALA A 222 20.71 -7.47 -4.16
N GLN A 223 19.39 -7.33 -4.20
CA GLN A 223 18.73 -6.47 -5.18
C GLN A 223 18.98 -4.98 -4.89
N THR A 224 18.90 -4.57 -3.63
CA THR A 224 19.20 -3.17 -3.25
C THR A 224 20.67 -2.82 -3.46
N GLU A 225 21.57 -3.76 -3.17
CA GLU A 225 23.01 -3.63 -3.44
C GLU A 225 23.27 -3.49 -4.94
N ALA A 226 22.70 -4.37 -5.76
CA ALA A 226 22.87 -4.33 -7.21
C ALA A 226 22.34 -3.04 -7.84
N LEU A 227 21.20 -2.52 -7.35
CA LEU A 227 20.67 -1.22 -7.80
C LEU A 227 21.60 -0.06 -7.41
N ALA A 228 22.19 -0.10 -6.23
CA ALA A 228 23.08 0.95 -5.75
C ALA A 228 24.43 0.96 -6.48
N PHE A 229 25.09 -0.19 -6.59
CA PHE A 229 26.48 -0.28 -7.03
C PHE A 229 26.65 -0.72 -8.48
N GLY A 230 25.66 -1.44 -9.03
CA GLY A 230 25.77 -1.99 -10.39
C GLY A 230 26.75 -3.15 -10.48
N LYS A 231 27.22 -3.40 -11.72
CA LYS A 231 28.27 -4.37 -12.04
C LYS A 231 29.05 -3.87 -13.26
N THR A 232 30.31 -3.61 -13.08
CA THR A 232 31.19 -3.05 -14.11
C THR A 232 31.56 -4.09 -15.19
N ALA A 233 32.02 -3.61 -16.34
CA ALA A 233 32.55 -4.48 -17.40
C ALA A 233 33.77 -5.29 -16.93
N ASP A 234 34.61 -4.69 -16.07
CA ASP A 234 35.82 -5.38 -15.55
C ASP A 234 35.45 -6.50 -14.60
N GLU A 235 34.46 -6.31 -13.73
CA GLU A 235 33.92 -7.37 -12.86
C GLU A 235 33.32 -8.52 -13.68
N VAL A 236 32.56 -8.20 -14.72
CA VAL A 236 31.99 -9.21 -15.62
C VAL A 236 33.06 -9.97 -16.39
N ASN A 237 34.10 -9.28 -16.87
CA ASN A 237 35.27 -9.89 -17.53
C ASN A 237 36.01 -10.84 -16.57
N ALA A 238 36.20 -10.45 -15.31
CA ALA A 238 36.87 -11.26 -14.30
C ALA A 238 36.15 -12.60 -14.00
N GLU A 239 34.84 -12.69 -14.31
CA GLU A 239 34.06 -13.93 -14.22
C GLU A 239 34.27 -14.87 -15.43
N GLY A 240 35.12 -14.51 -16.38
CA GLY A 240 35.37 -15.33 -17.55
C GLY A 240 34.24 -15.32 -18.60
N ILE A 241 33.41 -14.29 -18.58
CA ILE A 241 32.30 -14.13 -19.52
C ILE A 241 32.82 -13.80 -20.93
N PRO A 242 32.31 -14.43 -22.00
CA PRO A 242 32.70 -14.07 -23.37
C PRO A 242 32.52 -12.58 -23.64
N ALA A 243 33.51 -11.93 -24.28
CA ALA A 243 33.56 -10.49 -24.50
C ALA A 243 32.27 -9.96 -25.17
N ALA A 244 31.64 -10.71 -26.07
CA ALA A 244 30.39 -10.33 -26.70
C ALA A 244 29.20 -10.24 -25.71
N LEU A 245 29.25 -10.89 -24.58
CA LEU A 245 28.20 -10.89 -23.54
C LEU A 245 28.44 -9.88 -22.43
N VAL A 246 29.65 -9.31 -22.34
CA VAL A 246 29.99 -8.36 -21.27
C VAL A 246 29.03 -7.17 -21.24
N PRO A 247 28.71 -6.49 -22.37
CA PRO A 247 27.77 -5.37 -22.36
C PRO A 247 26.35 -5.77 -21.92
N HIS A 248 25.98 -7.02 -22.10
CA HIS A 248 24.66 -7.53 -21.72
C HIS A 248 24.55 -7.94 -20.24
N ARG A 249 25.67 -8.02 -19.53
CA ARG A 249 25.75 -8.39 -18.11
C ARG A 249 26.22 -7.27 -17.22
N SER A 250 26.74 -6.20 -17.79
CA SER A 250 27.10 -4.99 -17.08
C SER A 250 25.87 -4.10 -16.87
N PHE A 251 25.81 -3.40 -15.75
CA PHE A 251 24.77 -2.41 -15.46
C PHE A 251 25.31 -1.33 -14.51
N ALA A 252 24.86 -0.10 -14.71
CA ALA A 252 25.51 1.07 -14.14
C ALA A 252 25.37 1.24 -12.62
N GLY A 253 24.32 0.67 -12.02
CA GLY A 253 23.96 0.98 -10.64
C GLY A 253 23.43 2.43 -10.53
N ASN A 254 23.66 3.04 -9.36
CA ASN A 254 23.21 4.41 -9.04
C ASN A 254 21.69 4.61 -9.24
N GLN A 255 20.92 3.56 -8.99
CA GLN A 255 19.46 3.57 -9.01
C GLN A 255 18.95 3.76 -7.58
N PRO A 256 18.35 4.91 -7.24
CA PRO A 256 17.86 5.18 -5.89
C PRO A 256 16.79 4.19 -5.46
N SER A 257 16.97 3.67 -4.26
CA SER A 257 15.96 2.84 -3.59
C SER A 257 15.89 3.15 -2.11
N ASN A 258 14.71 2.96 -1.52
CA ASN A 258 14.50 2.98 -0.09
C ASN A 258 14.36 1.55 0.43
N THR A 259 14.91 1.28 1.62
CA THR A 259 14.75 0.01 2.32
C THR A 259 13.99 0.24 3.60
N LEU A 260 12.77 -0.30 3.68
CA LEU A 260 11.94 -0.33 4.86
C LEU A 260 12.07 -1.72 5.49
N LEU A 261 12.79 -1.81 6.61
CA LEU A 261 13.02 -3.06 7.32
C LEU A 261 12.36 -2.99 8.69
N ALA A 262 11.53 -3.98 9.00
CA ALA A 262 10.88 -4.12 10.30
C ALA A 262 11.16 -5.51 10.90
N GLU A 263 10.96 -5.66 12.20
CA GLU A 263 11.24 -6.92 12.90
C GLU A 263 10.36 -8.07 12.37
N ARG A 264 9.04 -7.82 12.25
CA ARG A 264 8.06 -8.83 11.84
C ARG A 264 6.80 -8.16 11.31
N LEU A 265 6.10 -8.80 10.38
CA LEU A 265 4.78 -8.36 9.94
C LEU A 265 3.74 -8.75 10.99
N THR A 266 3.34 -7.77 11.79
CA THR A 266 2.26 -7.90 12.76
C THR A 266 1.14 -6.91 12.40
N PRO A 267 -0.08 -7.01 12.97
CA PRO A 267 -1.09 -5.97 12.80
C PRO A 267 -0.59 -4.57 13.18
N HIS A 268 0.20 -4.46 14.25
CA HIS A 268 0.84 -3.19 14.64
C HIS A 268 1.78 -2.66 13.54
N THR A 269 2.66 -3.51 13.02
CA THR A 269 3.61 -3.11 11.97
C THR A 269 2.88 -2.74 10.68
N LEU A 270 1.82 -3.50 10.32
CA LEU A 270 0.98 -3.15 9.17
C LEU A 270 0.31 -1.79 9.36
N GLY A 271 -0.24 -1.53 10.55
CA GLY A 271 -0.82 -0.22 10.89
C GLY A 271 0.20 0.91 10.73
N SER A 272 1.43 0.70 11.21
CA SER A 272 2.52 1.68 11.06
C SER A 272 2.91 1.91 9.60
N LEU A 273 2.97 0.87 8.77
CA LEU A 273 3.27 0.99 7.33
C LEU A 273 2.18 1.75 6.57
N VAL A 274 0.92 1.48 6.89
CA VAL A 274 -0.22 2.21 6.29
C VAL A 274 -0.18 3.67 6.66
N ALA A 275 0.03 4.00 7.94
CA ALA A 275 0.13 5.39 8.40
C ALA A 275 1.36 6.11 7.83
N LEU A 276 2.52 5.45 7.78
CA LEU A 276 3.72 5.98 7.14
C LEU A 276 3.43 6.42 5.71
N SER A 277 2.83 5.55 4.91
CA SER A 277 2.51 5.85 3.51
C SER A 277 1.43 6.93 3.38
N GLY A 278 0.42 6.93 4.26
CA GLY A 278 -0.65 7.92 4.27
C GLY A 278 -0.16 9.33 4.60
N VAL A 279 0.69 9.46 5.61
CA VAL A 279 1.25 10.76 6.03
C VAL A 279 2.32 11.23 5.06
N ALA A 280 3.24 10.35 4.66
CA ALA A 280 4.38 10.70 3.84
C ALA A 280 4.00 11.22 2.46
N LEU A 281 3.13 10.51 1.77
CA LEU A 281 2.85 10.74 0.36
C LEU A 281 1.54 11.48 0.12
N ALA A 282 0.55 11.35 1.01
CA ALA A 282 -0.69 12.10 0.90
C ALA A 282 -0.61 13.48 1.56
N GLY A 283 0.17 13.63 2.64
CA GLY A 283 0.33 14.89 3.36
C GLY A 283 1.36 15.84 2.77
N ALA A 284 2.51 15.34 2.33
CA ALA A 284 3.64 16.15 1.86
C ALA A 284 3.39 16.85 0.51
N LEU A 285 2.42 16.38 -0.28
CA LEU A 285 2.07 16.94 -1.60
C LEU A 285 0.80 17.79 -1.57
N GLN A 286 0.13 17.94 -0.42
CA GLN A 286 -1.07 18.78 -0.26
C GLN A 286 -0.79 20.13 0.41
N SER A 287 0.42 20.33 0.93
CA SER A 287 0.91 21.59 1.50
C SER A 287 1.75 22.37 0.49
#